data_057a07a614d04628c2067be153cd9ff4
#
_entry.id   057a07a614d04628c2067be153cd9ff4
#
_cell.length_a   1.000
_cell.length_b   1.000
_cell.length_c   1.000
_cell.angle_alpha   90.00
_cell.angle_beta   90.00
_cell.angle_gamma   90.00
#
_symmetry.space_group_name_H-M   'P 1'
#
loop_
_entity.id
_entity.type
_entity.pdbx_description
1 polymer ?
#
loop_
_entity_poly.entity_id
_entity_poly.type
_entity_poly.pdbx_seq_one_letter_code
_entity_poly.pdbx_strand_id
1 'polypeptide(L)'
;MQSKVTVIMGIYNCASTLEEAIKSILSQTYTEWSLVICDDGSMDNTYDIAQNYQQQYSDRIILLRNKTNQGLSYTLNNCLKYARGDYIARMDGDDISLPNRFEKEVNFLNMHPEYAIVSTPMIYFDENGVFRRGRGSGEPPYCQLARGTPFC
;
A
#
# COMPACT_ATOMS: atom_id res chain seq x y z
N MET A 1 -5.46 6.91 -18.36
CA MET A 1 -5.37 5.41 -18.45
C MET A 1 -6.22 4.82 -17.36
N GLN A 2 -6.93 3.74 -17.66
CA GLN A 2 -7.64 3.00 -16.60
C GLN A 2 -6.60 2.15 -15.88
N SER A 3 -6.35 2.44 -14.59
CA SER A 3 -5.41 1.65 -13.78
C SER A 3 -6.04 0.31 -13.42
N LYS A 4 -5.26 -0.76 -13.54
CA LYS A 4 -5.71 -2.10 -13.14
C LYS A 4 -5.56 -2.34 -11.64
N VAL A 5 -4.56 -1.71 -11.02
CA VAL A 5 -4.31 -1.75 -9.57
C VAL A 5 -4.57 -0.37 -8.96
N THR A 6 -5.38 -0.29 -7.92
CA THR A 6 -5.42 0.90 -7.07
C THR A 6 -4.69 0.60 -5.77
N VAL A 7 -3.60 1.32 -5.53
CA VAL A 7 -2.90 1.31 -4.25
C VAL A 7 -3.65 2.21 -3.28
N ILE A 8 -3.96 1.72 -2.09
CA ILE A 8 -4.54 2.52 -1.00
C ILE A 8 -3.51 2.67 0.12
N MET A 9 -3.31 3.91 0.58
CA MET A 9 -2.31 4.25 1.59
C MET A 9 -2.90 5.20 2.62
N GLY A 10 -3.04 4.74 3.87
CA GLY A 10 -3.34 5.60 5.02
C GLY A 10 -2.05 6.11 5.64
N ILE A 11 -1.95 7.41 5.88
CA ILE A 11 -0.74 8.03 6.44
C ILE A 11 -1.07 8.87 7.67
N TYR A 12 -0.20 8.81 8.69
CA TYR A 12 -0.29 9.63 9.88
C TYR A 12 1.08 9.81 10.53
N ASN A 13 1.58 11.05 10.61
CA ASN A 13 2.86 11.42 11.23
C ASN A 13 4.04 10.51 10.79
N CYS A 14 4.19 10.31 9.48
CA CYS A 14 5.23 9.46 8.88
C CYS A 14 6.14 10.24 7.91
N ALA A 15 6.39 11.53 8.18
CA ALA A 15 7.20 12.39 7.30
C ALA A 15 8.59 11.83 7.00
N SER A 16 9.20 11.09 7.93
CA SER A 16 10.55 10.52 7.76
C SER A 16 10.63 9.34 6.78
N THR A 17 9.53 8.64 6.54
CA THR A 17 9.48 7.40 5.74
C THR A 17 8.65 7.52 4.47
N LEU A 18 7.67 8.43 4.45
CA LEU A 18 6.67 8.54 3.39
C LEU A 18 7.28 8.73 2.01
N GLU A 19 8.34 9.53 1.90
CA GLU A 19 8.98 9.77 0.61
C GLU A 19 9.53 8.49 0.00
N GLU A 20 10.16 7.64 0.80
CA GLU A 20 10.70 6.35 0.36
C GLU A 20 9.57 5.37 0.01
N ALA A 21 8.51 5.34 0.80
CA ALA A 21 7.31 4.54 0.52
C ALA A 21 6.69 4.90 -0.84
N ILE A 22 6.46 6.19 -1.13
CA ILE A 22 5.92 6.63 -2.42
C ILE A 22 6.88 6.31 -3.58
N LYS A 23 8.18 6.56 -3.43
CA LYS A 23 9.19 6.22 -4.45
C LYS A 23 9.21 4.74 -4.78
N SER A 24 8.98 3.88 -3.80
CA SER A 24 8.91 2.43 -3.99
C SER A 24 7.72 2.00 -4.86
N ILE A 25 6.60 2.74 -4.79
CA ILE A 25 5.44 2.54 -5.68
C ILE A 25 5.74 3.08 -7.08
N LEU A 26 6.35 4.26 -7.19
CA LEU A 26 6.72 4.86 -8.47
C LEU A 26 7.72 3.97 -9.26
N SER A 27 8.54 3.19 -8.58
CA SER A 27 9.55 2.29 -9.16
C SER A 27 9.02 0.89 -9.52
N GLN A 28 7.72 0.63 -9.39
CA GLN A 28 7.15 -0.67 -9.74
C GLN A 28 7.29 -0.97 -11.24
N THR A 29 7.70 -2.22 -11.57
CA THR A 29 7.79 -2.69 -12.96
C THR A 29 6.43 -2.76 -13.64
N TYR A 30 5.38 -3.06 -12.88
CA TYR A 30 4.00 -3.00 -13.36
C TYR A 30 3.51 -1.54 -13.37
N THR A 31 3.12 -1.02 -14.52
CA THR A 31 2.85 0.42 -14.71
C THR A 31 1.38 0.83 -14.66
N GLU A 32 0.43 -0.13 -14.71
CA GLU A 32 -1.02 0.15 -14.72
C GLU A 32 -1.58 0.28 -13.29
N TRP A 33 -1.03 1.19 -12.50
CA TRP A 33 -1.50 1.48 -11.15
C TRP A 33 -1.90 2.95 -10.96
N SER A 34 -2.76 3.19 -9.98
CA SER A 34 -3.04 4.49 -9.37
C SER A 34 -2.84 4.41 -7.85
N LEU A 35 -2.61 5.54 -7.21
CA LEU A 35 -2.38 5.62 -5.77
C LEU A 35 -3.39 6.58 -5.14
N VAL A 36 -4.11 6.11 -4.14
CA VAL A 36 -4.98 6.94 -3.30
C VAL A 36 -4.37 7.02 -1.91
N ILE A 37 -3.91 8.21 -1.53
CA ILE A 37 -3.34 8.52 -0.23
C ILE A 37 -4.40 9.25 0.60
N CYS A 38 -4.56 8.87 1.86
CA CYS A 38 -5.39 9.62 2.80
C CYS A 38 -4.58 9.96 4.05
N ASP A 39 -4.33 11.25 4.26
CA ASP A 39 -3.72 11.76 5.49
C ASP A 39 -4.75 11.79 6.62
N ASP A 40 -4.43 11.14 7.72
CA ASP A 40 -5.31 11.01 8.89
C ASP A 40 -5.13 12.16 9.90
N GLY A 41 -4.97 13.39 9.39
CA GLY A 41 -4.83 14.58 10.21
C GLY A 41 -3.43 14.72 10.83
N SER A 42 -2.37 14.46 10.06
CA SER A 42 -0.99 14.61 10.50
C SER A 42 -0.67 16.03 10.97
N MET A 43 0.23 16.12 11.96
CA MET A 43 0.69 17.37 12.56
C MET A 43 2.14 17.69 12.17
N ASP A 44 2.84 16.77 11.52
CA ASP A 44 4.18 16.95 10.95
C ASP A 44 4.10 17.25 9.43
N ASN A 45 5.22 17.20 8.72
CA ASN A 45 5.30 17.49 7.28
C ASN A 45 4.75 16.37 6.38
N THR A 46 4.10 15.34 6.92
CA THR A 46 3.56 14.19 6.16
C THR A 46 2.63 14.65 5.02
N TYR A 47 1.66 15.53 5.34
CA TYR A 47 0.72 16.02 4.32
C TYR A 47 1.42 16.79 3.20
N ASP A 48 2.37 17.65 3.53
CA ASP A 48 3.07 18.48 2.54
C ASP A 48 3.92 17.63 1.58
N ILE A 49 4.54 16.56 2.10
CA ILE A 49 5.25 15.58 1.28
C ILE A 49 4.28 14.90 0.31
N ALA A 50 3.15 14.38 0.81
CA ALA A 50 2.15 13.73 -0.03
C ALA A 50 1.58 14.69 -1.09
N GLN A 51 1.35 15.96 -0.75
CA GLN A 51 0.85 16.98 -1.66
C GLN A 51 1.84 17.28 -2.79
N ASN A 52 3.14 17.35 -2.50
CA ASN A 52 4.16 17.53 -3.51
C ASN A 52 4.16 16.40 -4.54
N TYR A 53 4.04 15.14 -4.09
CA TYR A 53 3.93 13.99 -5.00
C TYR A 53 2.61 14.00 -5.79
N GLN A 54 1.50 14.36 -5.17
CA GLN A 54 0.22 14.47 -5.85
C GLN A 54 0.26 15.54 -6.96
N GLN A 55 0.92 16.67 -6.74
CA GLN A 55 1.08 17.71 -7.75
C GLN A 55 1.96 17.25 -8.93
N GLN A 56 3.03 16.49 -8.68
CA GLN A 56 3.93 15.97 -9.71
C GLN A 56 3.29 14.83 -10.53
N TYR A 57 2.40 14.03 -9.93
CA TYR A 57 1.77 12.85 -10.51
C TYR A 57 0.25 12.92 -10.43
N SER A 58 -0.33 14.08 -10.78
CA SER A 58 -1.76 14.38 -10.61
C SER A 58 -2.70 13.49 -11.43
N ASP A 59 -2.20 12.85 -12.47
CA ASP A 59 -2.91 11.86 -13.30
C ASP A 59 -3.03 10.47 -12.62
N ARG A 60 -2.22 10.20 -11.61
CA ARG A 60 -2.09 8.88 -10.98
C ARG A 60 -2.27 8.88 -9.46
N ILE A 61 -2.06 10.02 -8.79
CA ILE A 61 -2.13 10.14 -7.33
C ILE A 61 -3.32 11.01 -6.93
N ILE A 62 -4.18 10.47 -6.08
CA ILE A 62 -5.26 11.19 -5.39
C ILE A 62 -4.86 11.35 -3.93
N LEU A 63 -4.91 12.59 -3.41
CA LEU A 63 -4.65 12.90 -2.01
C LEU A 63 -5.94 13.33 -1.32
N LEU A 64 -6.24 12.68 -0.22
CA LEU A 64 -7.35 12.97 0.69
C LEU A 64 -6.79 13.39 2.04
N ARG A 65 -7.61 14.09 2.85
CA ARG A 65 -7.25 14.46 4.22
C ARG A 65 -8.43 14.36 5.15
N ASN A 66 -8.27 13.69 6.28
CA ASN A 66 -9.20 13.76 7.41
C ASN A 66 -8.93 15.03 8.25
N LYS A 67 -9.96 15.61 8.82
CA LYS A 67 -9.80 16.81 9.67
C LYS A 67 -9.04 16.53 10.96
N THR A 68 -9.19 15.30 11.49
CA THR A 68 -8.55 14.80 12.70
C THR A 68 -8.27 13.33 12.53
N ASN A 69 -7.40 12.77 13.37
CA ASN A 69 -7.13 11.33 13.37
C ASN A 69 -8.40 10.52 13.65
N GLN A 70 -8.77 9.66 12.71
CA GLN A 70 -9.93 8.76 12.74
C GLN A 70 -9.53 7.28 12.82
N GLY A 71 -8.23 7.01 12.74
CA GLY A 71 -7.65 5.67 12.73
C GLY A 71 -7.55 5.05 11.33
N LEU A 72 -6.64 4.09 11.23
CA LEU A 72 -6.22 3.50 9.95
C LEU A 72 -7.38 2.89 9.15
N SER A 73 -8.28 2.15 9.82
CA SER A 73 -9.42 1.51 9.13
C SER A 73 -10.36 2.53 8.49
N TYR A 74 -10.65 3.64 9.17
CA TYR A 74 -11.47 4.72 8.62
C TYR A 74 -10.78 5.36 7.41
N THR A 75 -9.50 5.63 7.54
CA THR A 75 -8.65 6.27 6.52
C THR A 75 -8.55 5.42 5.27
N LEU A 76 -8.32 4.11 5.40
CA LEU A 76 -8.31 3.18 4.27
C LEU A 76 -9.69 3.04 3.62
N ASN A 77 -10.78 3.03 4.38
CA ASN A 77 -12.14 3.04 3.84
C ASN A 77 -12.45 4.33 3.04
N ASN A 78 -11.85 5.46 3.42
CA ASN A 78 -11.94 6.68 2.61
C ASN A 78 -11.19 6.50 1.27
N CYS A 79 -10.00 5.91 1.26
CA CYS A 79 -9.28 5.60 0.02
C CYS A 79 -10.10 4.69 -0.90
N LEU A 80 -10.76 3.66 -0.37
CA LEU A 80 -11.57 2.71 -1.14
C LEU A 80 -12.71 3.38 -1.94
N LYS A 81 -13.25 4.49 -1.49
CA LYS A 81 -14.29 5.24 -2.22
C LYS A 81 -13.79 5.79 -3.57
N TYR A 82 -12.49 5.97 -3.71
CA TYR A 82 -11.83 6.50 -4.91
C TYR A 82 -11.10 5.41 -5.71
N ALA A 83 -11.05 4.19 -5.20
CA ALA A 83 -10.45 3.07 -5.92
C ALA A 83 -11.26 2.72 -7.17
N ARG A 84 -10.57 2.52 -8.32
CA ARG A 84 -11.15 2.22 -9.63
C ARG A 84 -10.51 1.04 -10.33
N GLY A 85 -9.41 0.50 -9.79
CA GLY A 85 -8.73 -0.67 -10.32
C GLY A 85 -9.49 -1.97 -10.04
N ASP A 86 -9.22 -2.99 -10.84
CA ASP A 86 -9.74 -4.34 -10.62
C ASP A 86 -9.19 -4.96 -9.33
N TYR A 87 -7.97 -4.57 -8.95
CA TYR A 87 -7.26 -5.02 -7.76
C TYR A 87 -6.97 -3.86 -6.82
N ILE A 88 -7.03 -4.15 -5.52
CA ILE A 88 -6.64 -3.22 -4.47
C ILE A 88 -5.34 -3.70 -3.83
N ALA A 89 -4.31 -2.87 -3.84
CA ALA A 89 -3.06 -3.11 -3.13
C ALA A 89 -3.00 -2.21 -1.90
N ARG A 90 -2.86 -2.78 -0.70
CA ARG A 90 -2.60 -2.00 0.50
C ARG A 90 -1.10 -1.73 0.63
N MET A 91 -0.76 -0.51 1.04
CA MET A 91 0.58 -0.06 1.36
C MET A 91 0.54 0.86 2.57
N ASP A 92 1.47 0.73 3.49
CA ASP A 92 1.60 1.64 4.63
C ASP A 92 2.68 2.71 4.32
N GLY A 93 2.60 3.88 4.98
CA GLY A 93 3.48 5.03 4.69
C GLY A 93 4.91 4.89 5.21
N ASP A 94 5.22 3.78 5.87
CA ASP A 94 6.52 3.42 6.43
C ASP A 94 7.09 2.10 5.86
N ASP A 95 6.40 1.52 4.85
CA ASP A 95 6.83 0.31 4.16
C ASP A 95 7.50 0.60 2.80
N ILE A 96 8.31 -0.33 2.31
CA ILE A 96 8.93 -0.30 0.98
C ILE A 96 8.43 -1.46 0.14
N SER A 97 7.86 -1.15 -1.02
CA SER A 97 7.40 -2.14 -1.99
C SER A 97 8.54 -2.51 -2.95
N LEU A 98 8.94 -3.79 -2.98
CA LEU A 98 9.95 -4.24 -3.94
C LEU A 98 9.45 -4.05 -5.40
N PRO A 99 10.34 -3.73 -6.36
CA PRO A 99 9.96 -3.27 -7.70
C PRO A 99 9.02 -4.20 -8.48
N ASN A 100 9.10 -5.50 -8.26
CA ASN A 100 8.31 -6.51 -8.99
C ASN A 100 7.10 -7.05 -8.20
N ARG A 101 6.73 -6.38 -7.09
CA ARG A 101 5.63 -6.83 -6.24
C ARG A 101 4.31 -6.87 -7.01
N PHE A 102 3.89 -5.73 -7.59
CA PHE A 102 2.59 -5.66 -8.29
C PHE A 102 2.53 -6.60 -9.49
N GLU A 103 3.62 -6.70 -10.25
CA GLU A 103 3.68 -7.63 -11.38
C GLU A 103 3.44 -9.08 -10.95
N LYS A 104 4.08 -9.53 -9.87
CA LYS A 104 3.91 -10.89 -9.34
C LYS A 104 2.49 -11.13 -8.81
N GLU A 105 1.97 -10.19 -8.02
CA GLU A 105 0.64 -10.30 -7.40
C GLU A 105 -0.46 -10.29 -8.47
N VAL A 106 -0.39 -9.39 -9.46
CA VAL A 106 -1.35 -9.32 -10.57
C VAL A 106 -1.29 -10.58 -11.45
N ASN A 107 -0.08 -11.05 -11.80
CA ASN A 107 0.08 -12.26 -12.60
C ASN A 107 -0.48 -13.48 -11.86
N PHE A 108 -0.24 -13.60 -10.56
CA PHE A 108 -0.79 -14.67 -9.75
C PHE A 108 -2.32 -14.65 -9.76
N LEU A 109 -2.95 -13.53 -9.44
CA LEU A 109 -4.42 -13.42 -9.40
C LEU A 109 -5.07 -13.63 -10.78
N ASN A 110 -4.41 -13.21 -11.87
CA ASN A 110 -4.90 -13.48 -13.22
C ASN A 110 -4.86 -14.96 -13.58
N MET A 111 -3.85 -15.70 -13.12
CA MET A 111 -3.72 -17.15 -13.39
C MET A 111 -4.56 -18.02 -12.46
N HIS A 112 -4.96 -17.47 -11.32
CA HIS A 112 -5.65 -18.18 -10.25
C HIS A 112 -6.90 -17.42 -9.80
N PRO A 113 -7.97 -17.41 -10.63
CA PRO A 113 -9.20 -16.66 -10.34
C PRO A 113 -9.97 -17.17 -9.12
N GLU A 114 -9.62 -18.36 -8.62
CA GLU A 114 -10.16 -18.93 -7.38
C GLU A 114 -9.66 -18.23 -6.11
N TYR A 115 -8.58 -17.44 -6.20
CA TYR A 115 -8.05 -16.67 -5.06
C TYR A 115 -8.53 -15.22 -5.10
N ALA A 116 -9.08 -14.76 -3.99
CA ALA A 116 -9.49 -13.36 -3.82
C ALA A 116 -8.38 -12.47 -3.25
N ILE A 117 -7.36 -13.06 -2.62
CA ILE A 117 -6.27 -12.34 -1.92
C ILE A 117 -4.94 -13.05 -2.19
N VAL A 118 -3.91 -12.24 -2.41
CA VAL A 118 -2.51 -12.68 -2.46
C VAL A 118 -1.67 -11.73 -1.62
N SER A 119 -0.61 -12.22 -1.01
CA SER A 119 0.43 -11.38 -0.41
C SER A 119 1.82 -11.95 -0.68
N THR A 120 2.81 -11.07 -0.65
CA THR A 120 4.22 -11.44 -0.73
C THR A 120 4.84 -11.52 0.67
N PRO A 121 5.91 -12.32 0.86
CA PRO A 121 6.64 -12.33 2.13
C PRO A 121 7.21 -10.95 2.45
N MET A 122 7.20 -10.59 3.73
CA MET A 122 7.77 -9.35 4.22
C MET A 122 9.22 -9.54 4.64
N ILE A 123 10.02 -8.49 4.46
CA ILE A 123 11.38 -8.37 4.96
C ILE A 123 11.36 -7.25 5.99
N TYR A 124 11.72 -7.57 7.22
CA TYR A 124 11.81 -6.59 8.30
C TYR A 124 13.24 -6.07 8.37
N PHE A 125 13.39 -4.76 8.40
CA PHE A 125 14.69 -4.09 8.47
C PHE A 125 14.62 -2.86 9.38
N ASP A 126 15.76 -2.44 9.90
CA ASP A 126 15.97 -1.20 10.62
C ASP A 126 17.26 -0.53 10.14
N GLU A 127 17.73 0.49 10.83
CA GLU A 127 18.98 1.21 10.53
C GLU A 127 20.23 0.33 10.54
N ASN A 128 20.19 -0.85 11.20
CA ASN A 128 21.29 -1.81 11.26
C ASN A 128 21.18 -2.88 10.15
N GLY A 129 20.12 -2.88 9.37
CA GLY A 129 19.89 -3.78 8.25
C GLY A 129 18.75 -4.77 8.45
N VAL A 130 18.74 -5.83 7.64
CA VAL A 130 17.66 -6.85 7.69
C VAL A 130 17.82 -7.75 8.91
N PHE A 131 16.82 -7.77 9.78
CA PHE A 131 16.86 -8.63 10.99
C PHE A 131 15.86 -9.82 10.92
N ARG A 132 14.86 -9.78 10.04
CA ARG A 132 13.90 -10.87 9.89
C ARG A 132 13.39 -10.95 8.46
N ARG A 133 13.17 -12.19 7.98
CA ARG A 133 12.43 -12.47 6.73
C ARG A 133 11.15 -13.21 7.05
N GLY A 134 10.01 -12.69 6.65
CA GLY A 134 8.74 -13.39 6.70
C GLY A 134 8.78 -14.60 5.75
N ARG A 135 8.12 -15.68 6.13
CA ARG A 135 7.92 -16.85 5.26
C ARG A 135 6.61 -16.67 4.53
N GLY A 136 6.64 -16.66 3.18
CA GLY A 136 5.45 -16.91 2.38
C GLY A 136 5.00 -18.35 2.66
N SER A 137 3.78 -18.52 3.06
CA SER A 137 3.15 -19.86 3.16
C SER A 137 2.03 -19.92 2.15
N GLY A 138 1.75 -21.10 1.61
CA GLY A 138 0.57 -21.33 0.79
C GLY A 138 -0.74 -20.93 1.51
N GLU A 139 -1.87 -21.49 1.10
CA GLU A 139 -3.17 -21.23 1.74
C GLU A 139 -3.09 -21.41 3.27
N PRO A 140 -3.37 -20.36 4.06
CA PRO A 140 -3.40 -20.51 5.51
C PRO A 140 -4.65 -21.31 5.90
N PRO A 141 -4.56 -22.25 6.85
CA PRO A 141 -5.73 -22.91 7.36
C PRO A 141 -6.66 -21.90 8.04
N TYR A 142 -7.98 -22.12 7.91
CA TYR A 142 -9.02 -21.22 8.44
C TYR A 142 -8.80 -20.81 9.91
N CYS A 143 -8.25 -21.72 10.73
CA CYS A 143 -7.94 -21.43 12.13
C CYS A 143 -6.85 -20.37 12.30
N GLN A 144 -5.95 -20.17 11.34
CA GLN A 144 -4.95 -19.08 11.38
C GLN A 144 -5.56 -17.74 11.00
N LEU A 145 -6.50 -17.71 10.05
CA LEU A 145 -7.25 -16.50 9.69
C LEU A 145 -8.08 -15.99 10.88
N ALA A 146 -8.65 -16.91 11.68
CA ALA A 146 -9.45 -16.56 12.86
C ALA A 146 -8.62 -16.01 14.04
N ARG A 147 -7.31 -16.27 14.08
CA ARG A 147 -6.40 -15.84 15.18
C ARG A 147 -5.57 -14.59 14.85
N GLY A 148 -5.61 -14.11 13.63
CA GLY A 148 -4.84 -12.99 13.14
C GLY A 148 -4.53 -13.14 11.66
N THR A 149 -4.09 -12.07 11.00
CA THR A 149 -3.78 -12.18 9.58
C THR A 149 -2.48 -12.97 9.39
N PRO A 150 -2.48 -14.08 8.64
CA PRO A 150 -1.25 -14.76 8.25
C PRO A 150 -0.49 -14.01 7.16
N PHE A 151 -1.06 -12.91 6.68
CA PHE A 151 -0.53 -12.01 5.65
C PHE A 151 0.02 -10.76 6.32
N CYS A 152 1.14 -10.86 6.97
CA CYS A 152 1.94 -9.73 7.46
C CYS A 152 3.30 -9.76 6.80
#